data_8d47fd501a8536feb726eb48a6f26234
#
_entry.id   8d47fd501a8536feb726eb48a6f26234
#
_cell.length_a   1.000
_cell.length_b   1.000
_cell.length_c   1.000
_cell.angle_alpha   90.00
_cell.angle_beta   90.00
_cell.angle_gamma   90.00
#
_symmetry.space_group_name_H-M   'P 1'
#
loop_
_entity.id
_entity.type
_entity.pdbx_description
1 polymer ?
#
loop_
_entity_poly.entity_id
_entity_poly.type
_entity_poly.pdbx_seq_one_letter_code
_entity_poly.pdbx_strand_id
1 'polypeptide(L)'
;NKQIVLIRAEDADKFQTMEDLVGHKGAVQTGTVQEQIAHDAIGEENTVGLAKFQDEIMELKSGKVDMVFTNSLVAAGYVAQNPDLMIQDVGIPYEDDGFAGAVQKGKEDLVEYFNGIIAEMAEQNLVEQDIAEAQELAGGAE
;
A
#
# COMPACT_ATOMS: atom_id res chain seq x y z
N ASN A 1 3.19 6.91 -5.61
CA ASN A 1 2.61 5.92 -4.69
C ASN A 1 2.98 6.30 -3.26
N LYS A 2 1.97 6.61 -2.42
CA LYS A 2 2.20 7.02 -1.03
C LYS A 2 1.96 5.86 -0.08
N GLN A 3 2.70 5.83 1.03
CA GLN A 3 2.36 4.99 2.17
C GLN A 3 1.25 5.70 2.96
N ILE A 4 0.21 4.96 3.32
CA ILE A 4 -0.99 5.47 3.99
C ILE A 4 -1.50 4.44 5.01
N VAL A 5 -2.47 4.84 5.79
CA VAL A 5 -3.27 3.89 6.56
C VAL A 5 -4.68 3.80 6.00
N LEU A 6 -5.23 2.59 5.99
CA LEU A 6 -6.63 2.32 5.72
C LEU A 6 -7.33 2.19 7.07
N ILE A 7 -8.43 2.90 7.25
CA ILE A 7 -9.21 2.94 8.50
C ILE A 7 -10.70 2.73 8.21
N ARG A 8 -11.48 2.47 9.26
CA ARG A 8 -12.95 2.53 9.14
C ARG A 8 -13.38 3.97 8.92
N ALA A 9 -14.38 4.18 8.05
CA ALA A 9 -14.87 5.53 7.71
C ALA A 9 -15.43 6.28 8.94
N GLU A 10 -15.95 5.56 9.93
CA GLU A 10 -16.44 6.13 11.21
C GLU A 10 -15.31 6.67 12.11
N ASP A 11 -14.07 6.28 11.86
CA ASP A 11 -12.89 6.68 12.64
C ASP A 11 -12.10 7.83 11.97
N ALA A 12 -12.65 8.46 10.93
CA ALA A 12 -12.01 9.51 10.14
C ALA A 12 -11.39 10.65 10.98
N ASP A 13 -12.09 11.07 12.02
CA ASP A 13 -11.63 12.18 12.87
C ASP A 13 -10.58 11.77 13.93
N LYS A 14 -10.32 10.47 14.08
CA LYS A 14 -9.41 9.95 15.12
C LYS A 14 -7.95 9.91 14.66
N PHE A 15 -7.69 9.72 13.38
CA PHE A 15 -6.38 9.44 12.82
C PHE A 15 -6.00 10.46 11.76
N GLN A 16 -5.59 11.65 12.17
CA GLN A 16 -5.23 12.76 11.27
C GLN A 16 -3.72 12.88 11.06
N THR A 17 -2.93 12.46 12.04
CA THR A 17 -1.47 12.57 12.05
C THR A 17 -0.81 11.26 12.49
N MET A 18 0.49 11.14 12.32
CA MET A 18 1.27 9.99 12.81
C MET A 18 1.17 9.82 14.33
N GLU A 19 1.11 10.92 15.07
CA GLU A 19 0.99 10.90 16.53
C GLU A 19 -0.33 10.27 17.00
N ASP A 20 -1.39 10.42 16.21
CA ASP A 20 -2.70 9.84 16.54
C ASP A 20 -2.71 8.29 16.43
N LEU A 21 -1.73 7.71 15.74
CA LEU A 21 -1.62 6.26 15.60
C LEU A 21 -1.05 5.58 16.84
N VAL A 22 -0.33 6.33 17.69
CA VAL A 22 0.38 5.78 18.84
C VAL A 22 -0.59 5.18 19.86
N GLY A 23 -0.33 3.94 20.29
CA GLY A 23 -1.16 3.22 21.23
C GLY A 23 -2.36 2.50 20.61
N HIS A 24 -2.54 2.60 19.30
CA HIS A 24 -3.54 1.85 18.53
C HIS A 24 -2.91 0.65 17.82
N LYS A 25 -3.73 -0.32 17.44
CA LYS A 25 -3.28 -1.53 16.75
C LYS A 25 -3.39 -1.37 15.23
N GLY A 26 -2.32 -1.75 14.52
CA GLY A 26 -2.29 -1.77 13.08
C GLY A 26 -1.98 -3.15 12.52
N ALA A 27 -2.64 -3.54 11.42
CA ALA A 27 -2.28 -4.74 10.67
C ALA A 27 -1.39 -4.39 9.48
N VAL A 28 -0.53 -5.33 9.12
CA VAL A 28 0.42 -5.23 8.01
C VAL A 28 0.62 -6.57 7.33
N GLN A 29 0.98 -6.57 6.06
CA GLN A 29 1.45 -7.77 5.41
C GLN A 29 2.90 -8.06 5.82
N THR A 30 3.11 -9.26 6.37
CA THR A 30 4.44 -9.69 6.84
C THR A 30 5.47 -9.71 5.71
N GLY A 31 6.68 -9.24 6.01
CA GLY A 31 7.80 -9.20 5.07
C GLY A 31 7.77 -8.03 4.09
N THR A 32 6.93 -7.03 4.34
CA THR A 32 6.82 -5.83 3.51
C THR A 32 7.47 -4.61 4.17
N VAL A 33 7.68 -3.54 3.38
CA VAL A 33 8.13 -2.26 3.90
C VAL A 33 7.12 -1.65 4.88
N GLN A 34 5.84 -1.93 4.71
CA GLN A 34 4.77 -1.47 5.59
C GLN A 34 4.90 -2.05 7.01
N GLU A 35 5.46 -3.26 7.15
CA GLU A 35 5.72 -3.84 8.47
C GLU A 35 6.76 -3.01 9.24
N GLN A 36 7.85 -2.61 8.59
CA GLN A 36 8.85 -1.73 9.22
C GLN A 36 8.25 -0.36 9.56
N ILE A 37 7.47 0.24 8.64
CA ILE A 37 6.78 1.51 8.87
C ILE A 37 5.86 1.42 10.10
N ALA A 38 5.10 0.34 10.23
CA ALA A 38 4.21 0.15 11.38
C ALA A 38 5.00 -0.02 12.69
N HIS A 39 6.08 -0.79 12.69
CA HIS A 39 6.95 -0.93 13.86
C HIS A 39 7.51 0.41 14.31
N ASP A 40 7.92 1.27 13.37
CA ASP A 40 8.46 2.60 13.69
C ASP A 40 7.36 3.57 14.16
N ALA A 41 6.13 3.43 13.66
CA ALA A 41 5.02 4.32 13.98
C ALA A 41 4.28 3.96 15.28
N ILE A 42 3.97 2.69 15.49
CA ILE A 42 3.10 2.23 16.60
C ILE A 42 3.75 1.19 17.53
N GLY A 43 4.98 0.76 17.23
CA GLY A 43 5.69 -0.29 17.96
C GLY A 43 5.35 -1.71 17.49
N GLU A 44 6.29 -2.62 17.67
CA GLU A 44 6.14 -4.02 17.28
C GLU A 44 4.98 -4.69 18.04
N GLU A 45 4.79 -4.35 19.32
CA GLU A 45 3.74 -4.89 20.20
C GLU A 45 2.32 -4.52 19.75
N ASN A 46 2.16 -3.45 18.97
CA ASN A 46 0.89 -3.00 18.40
C ASN A 46 0.72 -3.39 16.93
N THR A 47 1.73 -4.00 16.33
CA THR A 47 1.72 -4.42 14.93
C THR A 47 1.28 -5.87 14.79
N VAL A 48 0.26 -6.12 13.99
CA VAL A 48 -0.28 -7.46 13.69
C VAL A 48 0.13 -7.85 12.28
N GLY A 49 1.15 -8.71 12.17
CA GLY A 49 1.62 -9.23 10.87
C GLY A 49 0.71 -10.34 10.35
N LEU A 50 0.22 -10.21 9.13
CA LEU A 50 -0.64 -11.18 8.45
C LEU A 50 -0.06 -11.55 7.07
N ALA A 51 -0.40 -12.74 6.58
CA ALA A 51 0.14 -13.22 5.31
C ALA A 51 -0.60 -12.67 4.08
N LYS A 52 -1.85 -12.24 4.25
CA LYS A 52 -2.73 -11.80 3.16
C LYS A 52 -3.43 -10.51 3.51
N PHE A 53 -3.47 -9.60 2.55
CA PHE A 53 -4.13 -8.31 2.71
C PHE A 53 -5.64 -8.44 3.03
N GLN A 54 -6.33 -9.45 2.49
CA GLN A 54 -7.74 -9.70 2.81
C GLN A 54 -7.97 -9.99 4.30
N ASP A 55 -7.02 -10.68 4.95
CA ASP A 55 -7.12 -10.98 6.38
C ASP A 55 -6.94 -9.70 7.21
N GLU A 56 -6.06 -8.78 6.77
CA GLU A 56 -5.89 -7.46 7.39
C GLU A 56 -7.19 -6.64 7.33
N ILE A 57 -7.86 -6.63 6.17
CA ILE A 57 -9.16 -5.97 6.00
C ILE A 57 -10.23 -6.59 6.93
N MET A 58 -10.23 -7.91 7.10
CA MET A 58 -11.16 -8.57 8.02
C MET A 58 -10.89 -8.20 9.49
N GLU A 59 -9.61 -8.12 9.89
CA GLU A 59 -9.23 -7.68 11.24
C GLU A 59 -9.65 -6.21 11.49
N LEU A 60 -9.48 -5.33 10.49
CA LEU A 60 -9.91 -3.94 10.56
C LEU A 60 -11.44 -3.81 10.69
N LYS A 61 -12.20 -4.49 9.84
CA LYS A 61 -13.67 -4.46 9.86
C LYS A 61 -14.25 -5.06 11.13
N SER A 62 -13.60 -6.06 11.71
CA SER A 62 -14.02 -6.68 12.97
C SER A 62 -13.64 -5.87 14.23
N GLY A 63 -12.87 -4.79 14.08
CA GLY A 63 -12.42 -3.94 15.18
C GLY A 63 -11.29 -4.53 16.02
N LYS A 64 -10.62 -5.58 15.55
CA LYS A 64 -9.45 -6.16 16.24
C LYS A 64 -8.19 -5.33 16.05
N VAL A 65 -8.10 -4.61 14.91
CA VAL A 65 -7.13 -3.56 14.67
C VAL A 65 -7.85 -2.26 14.31
N ASP A 66 -7.17 -1.14 14.46
CA ASP A 66 -7.73 0.18 14.20
C ASP A 66 -7.37 0.68 12.80
N MET A 67 -6.29 0.17 12.22
CA MET A 67 -5.80 0.55 10.91
C MET A 67 -5.07 -0.58 10.20
N VAL A 68 -4.88 -0.43 8.89
CA VAL A 68 -4.01 -1.26 8.05
C VAL A 68 -3.01 -0.37 7.36
N PHE A 69 -1.73 -0.64 7.51
CA PHE A 69 -0.67 0.05 6.78
C PHE A 69 -0.53 -0.54 5.39
N THR A 70 -0.66 0.31 4.38
CA THR A 70 -0.59 -0.10 2.98
C THR A 70 -0.20 1.08 2.09
N ASN A 71 -0.20 0.89 0.79
CA ASN A 71 0.03 1.97 -0.16
C ASN A 71 -1.28 2.45 -0.79
N SER A 72 -1.26 3.69 -1.30
CA SER A 72 -2.44 4.34 -1.86
C SER A 72 -3.05 3.60 -3.07
N LEU A 73 -2.22 2.90 -3.87
CA LEU A 73 -2.68 2.18 -5.04
C LEU A 73 -3.52 0.95 -4.66
N VAL A 74 -3.01 0.14 -3.71
CA VAL A 74 -3.73 -1.04 -3.19
C VAL A 74 -5.00 -0.60 -2.47
N ALA A 75 -4.90 0.41 -1.61
CA ALA A 75 -6.03 0.92 -0.84
C ALA A 75 -7.18 1.42 -1.72
N ALA A 76 -6.89 2.12 -2.83
CA ALA A 76 -7.90 2.65 -3.73
C ALA A 76 -8.83 1.56 -4.29
N GLY A 77 -8.26 0.41 -4.69
CA GLY A 77 -9.06 -0.71 -5.19
C GLY A 77 -10.02 -1.29 -4.14
N TYR A 78 -9.60 -1.31 -2.87
CA TYR A 78 -10.43 -1.84 -1.77
C TYR A 78 -11.50 -0.86 -1.32
N VAL A 79 -11.19 0.43 -1.20
CA VAL A 79 -12.16 1.46 -0.79
C VAL A 79 -13.29 1.59 -1.81
N ALA A 80 -13.00 1.44 -3.10
CA ALA A 80 -14.02 1.47 -4.15
C ALA A 80 -15.14 0.42 -3.95
N GLN A 81 -14.80 -0.72 -3.36
CA GLN A 81 -15.73 -1.83 -3.09
C GLN A 81 -16.20 -1.89 -1.62
N ASN A 82 -15.61 -1.09 -0.74
CA ASN A 82 -15.87 -1.10 0.70
C ASN A 82 -16.09 0.33 1.21
N PRO A 83 -17.31 0.89 1.08
CA PRO A 83 -17.62 2.27 1.48
C PRO A 83 -17.53 2.51 2.99
N ASP A 84 -17.44 1.46 3.78
CA ASP A 84 -17.20 1.47 5.23
C ASP A 84 -15.71 1.69 5.60
N LEU A 85 -14.83 1.70 4.60
CA LEU A 85 -13.40 1.97 4.75
C LEU A 85 -13.01 3.28 4.06
N MET A 86 -11.93 3.90 4.53
CA MET A 86 -11.35 5.08 3.90
C MET A 86 -9.83 5.09 3.96
N ILE A 87 -9.24 5.78 3.00
CA ILE A 87 -7.82 6.08 2.96
C ILE A 87 -7.55 7.30 3.83
N GLN A 88 -6.57 7.19 4.73
CA GLN A 88 -6.11 8.29 5.55
C GLN A 88 -4.61 8.53 5.31
N ASP A 89 -4.28 9.70 4.79
CA ASP A 89 -2.90 10.17 4.62
C ASP A 89 -2.47 10.90 5.91
N VAL A 90 -1.75 10.20 6.77
CA VAL A 90 -1.24 10.72 8.05
C VAL A 90 0.18 11.31 7.92
N GLY A 91 0.67 11.44 6.70
CA GLY A 91 2.00 11.99 6.43
C GLY A 91 3.13 11.01 6.74
N ILE A 92 2.97 9.70 6.44
CA ILE A 92 4.04 8.71 6.61
C ILE A 92 5.26 9.12 5.77
N PRO A 93 6.42 9.37 6.40
CA PRO A 93 7.63 9.72 5.67
C PRO A 93 8.15 8.48 4.93
N TYR A 94 8.06 8.51 3.62
CA TYR A 94 8.55 7.43 2.77
C TYR A 94 9.02 8.00 1.43
N GLU A 95 10.28 7.73 1.09
CA GLU A 95 10.81 8.01 -0.23
C GLU A 95 10.47 6.82 -1.12
N ASP A 96 9.64 7.04 -2.14
CA ASP A 96 9.29 6.00 -3.10
C ASP A 96 10.41 5.87 -4.13
N ASP A 97 11.28 4.90 -3.94
CA ASP A 97 12.35 4.56 -4.89
C ASP A 97 11.81 3.87 -6.15
N GLY A 98 10.49 3.69 -6.25
CA GLY A 98 9.82 3.01 -7.36
C GLY A 98 9.95 1.49 -7.32
N PHE A 99 9.53 0.87 -8.41
CA PHE A 99 9.66 -0.57 -8.61
C PHE A 99 10.92 -0.86 -9.42
N ALA A 100 11.65 -1.91 -9.05
CA ALA A 100 12.83 -2.35 -9.76
C ALA A 100 12.70 -3.81 -10.22
N GLY A 101 13.15 -4.08 -11.43
CA GLY A 101 13.31 -5.43 -11.93
C GLY A 101 14.70 -5.99 -11.59
N ALA A 102 14.79 -7.28 -11.29
CA ALA A 102 16.06 -7.95 -11.09
C ALA A 102 16.29 -9.02 -12.15
N VAL A 103 17.53 -9.12 -12.63
CA VAL A 103 17.97 -10.18 -13.53
C VAL A 103 19.08 -11.02 -12.89
N GLN A 104 19.29 -12.22 -13.41
CA GLN A 104 20.40 -13.06 -12.97
C GLN A 104 21.74 -12.34 -13.21
N LYS A 105 22.65 -12.40 -12.25
CA LYS A 105 23.99 -11.83 -12.38
C LYS A 105 24.72 -12.36 -13.62
N GLY A 106 25.36 -11.46 -14.37
CA GLY A 106 26.02 -11.77 -15.63
C GLY A 106 25.10 -11.65 -16.86
N LYS A 107 23.93 -11.01 -16.71
CA LYS A 107 22.97 -10.73 -17.78
C LYS A 107 22.80 -9.21 -18.00
N GLU A 108 23.91 -8.52 -18.09
CA GLU A 108 23.96 -7.05 -18.26
C GLU A 108 23.28 -6.61 -19.57
N ASP A 109 23.32 -7.44 -20.60
CA ASP A 109 22.61 -7.25 -21.87
C ASP A 109 21.08 -7.16 -21.68
N LEU A 110 20.52 -7.96 -20.76
CA LEU A 110 19.10 -7.89 -20.41
C LEU A 110 18.78 -6.62 -19.61
N VAL A 111 19.66 -6.17 -18.73
CA VAL A 111 19.47 -4.92 -17.98
C VAL A 111 19.39 -3.74 -18.96
N GLU A 112 20.32 -3.65 -19.92
CA GLU A 112 20.34 -2.59 -20.90
C GLU A 112 19.07 -2.62 -21.78
N TYR A 113 18.67 -3.80 -22.23
CA TYR A 113 17.46 -3.99 -23.02
C TYR A 113 16.19 -3.54 -22.27
N PHE A 114 16.00 -4.00 -21.03
CA PHE A 114 14.83 -3.62 -20.23
C PHE A 114 14.84 -2.15 -19.84
N ASN A 115 15.98 -1.58 -19.50
CA ASN A 115 16.09 -0.15 -19.22
C ASN A 115 15.68 0.71 -20.43
N GLY A 116 16.00 0.26 -21.64
CA GLY A 116 15.54 0.91 -22.85
C GLY A 116 14.02 0.91 -23.01
N ILE A 117 13.39 -0.25 -22.75
CA ILE A 117 11.93 -0.37 -22.78
C ILE A 117 11.28 0.49 -21.69
N ILE A 118 11.80 0.46 -20.46
CA ILE A 118 11.28 1.26 -19.34
C ILE A 118 11.35 2.75 -19.66
N ALA A 119 12.45 3.22 -20.25
CA ALA A 119 12.59 4.61 -20.66
C ALA A 119 11.55 5.00 -21.73
N GLU A 120 11.32 4.16 -22.72
CA GLU A 120 10.28 4.38 -23.74
C GLU A 120 8.87 4.39 -23.14
N MET A 121 8.57 3.47 -22.22
CA MET A 121 7.29 3.43 -21.50
C MET A 121 7.06 4.70 -20.68
N ALA A 122 8.11 5.20 -20.02
CA ALA A 122 8.05 6.44 -19.24
C ALA A 122 7.79 7.67 -20.13
N GLU A 123 8.47 7.77 -21.30
CA GLU A 123 8.24 8.86 -22.26
C GLU A 123 6.81 8.89 -22.81
N GLN A 124 6.20 7.72 -22.97
CA GLN A 124 4.83 7.57 -23.47
C GLN A 124 3.77 7.56 -22.35
N ASN A 125 4.18 7.67 -21.08
CA ASN A 125 3.31 7.57 -19.92
C ASN A 125 2.44 6.29 -19.88
N LEU A 126 2.99 5.17 -20.38
CA LEU A 126 2.24 3.92 -20.51
C LEU A 126 1.91 3.29 -19.17
N VAL A 127 2.82 3.37 -18.18
CA VAL A 127 2.60 2.75 -16.87
C VAL A 127 1.36 3.32 -16.18
N GLU A 128 1.16 4.64 -16.23
CA GLU A 128 -0.01 5.27 -15.62
C GLU A 128 -1.31 4.95 -16.37
N GLN A 129 -1.23 4.83 -17.71
CA GLN A 129 -2.35 4.40 -18.53
C GLN A 129 -2.75 2.94 -18.21
N ASP A 130 -1.77 2.03 -18.13
CA ASP A 130 -1.99 0.62 -17.82
C ASP A 130 -2.55 0.44 -16.41
N ILE A 131 -2.08 1.23 -15.43
CA ILE A 131 -2.62 1.21 -14.07
C ILE A 131 -4.09 1.64 -14.06
N ALA A 132 -4.44 2.72 -14.77
CA ALA A 132 -5.81 3.20 -14.86
C ALA A 132 -6.74 2.15 -15.50
N GLU A 133 -6.29 1.54 -16.61
CA GLU A 133 -7.04 0.48 -17.29
C GLU A 133 -7.21 -0.77 -16.39
N ALA A 134 -6.16 -1.18 -15.69
CA ALA A 134 -6.22 -2.31 -14.77
C ALA A 134 -7.19 -2.07 -13.60
N GLN A 135 -7.25 -0.83 -13.09
CA GLN A 135 -8.20 -0.45 -12.03
C GLN A 135 -9.65 -0.49 -12.54
N GLU A 136 -9.92 -0.02 -13.77
CA GLU A 136 -11.25 -0.12 -14.38
C GLU A 136 -11.68 -1.58 -14.56
N LEU A 137 -10.78 -2.43 -15.05
CA LEU A 137 -11.05 -3.87 -15.22
C LEU A 137 -11.29 -4.56 -13.87
N ALA A 138 -10.53 -4.24 -12.85
CA ALA A 138 -10.70 -4.80 -11.51
C ALA A 138 -12.00 -4.32 -10.83
N GLY A 139 -12.40 -3.07 -11.05
CA GLY A 139 -13.65 -2.50 -10.54
C GLY A 139 -14.90 -2.95 -11.29
N GLY A 140 -14.75 -3.46 -12.52
CA GLY A 140 -15.85 -3.95 -13.35
C GLY A 140 -16.07 -5.48 -13.31
N ALA A 141 -15.27 -6.21 -12.55
CA ALA A 141 -15.46 -7.65 -12.34
C ALA A 141 -16.44 -7.88 -11.19
N GLU A 142 -17.76 -7.91 -11.52
CA GLU A 142 -18.82 -8.49 -10.67
C GLU A 142 -18.78 -10.03 -10.74
#